data_ee0f53fcb54df81e1e2b21f6c9d8ac9a
#
_entry.id   ee0f53fcb54df81e1e2b21f6c9d8ac9a
#
_cell.length_a   1.000
_cell.length_b   1.000
_cell.length_c   1.000
_cell.angle_alpha   90.00
_cell.angle_beta   90.00
_cell.angle_gamma   90.00
#
_symmetry.space_group_name_H-M   'P 1'
#
loop_
_entity.id
_entity.type
_entity.pdbx_description
1 polymer ?
#
loop_
_entity_poly.entity_id
_entity_poly.type
_entity_poly.pdbx_seq_one_letter_code
_entity_poly.pdbx_strand_id
1 'polypeptide(L)'
;MIHVVAIITAKPGQRDAVLEAFRANVPAVHAEDGCIEYGATVDADFGGIQTAFGPDTFVVIEKWASPEALKAHAASPHMVAYGAKTRPMLANRVIHILTPT
;
A
#
# COMPACT_ATOMS: atom_id res chain seq x y z
N MET A 1 14.77 -3.11 10.55
CA MET A 1 13.76 -3.29 9.50
C MET A 1 12.41 -2.78 9.97
N ILE A 2 11.71 -2.10 9.11
CA ILE A 2 10.35 -1.60 9.36
C ILE A 2 9.37 -2.36 8.47
N HIS A 3 8.27 -2.80 9.04
CA HIS A 3 7.15 -3.40 8.30
C HIS A 3 6.01 -2.39 8.22
N VAL A 4 5.34 -2.32 7.08
CA VAL A 4 4.16 -1.47 6.92
C VAL A 4 3.00 -2.33 6.44
N VAL A 5 1.84 -2.13 7.06
CA VAL A 5 0.57 -2.69 6.61
C VAL A 5 -0.37 -1.51 6.36
N ALA A 6 -0.64 -1.21 5.11
CA ALA A 6 -1.53 -0.12 4.73
C ALA A 6 -2.85 -0.70 4.23
N ILE A 7 -3.93 -0.40 4.94
CA ILE A 7 -5.27 -0.88 4.61
C ILE A 7 -5.97 0.25 3.85
N ILE A 8 -6.21 0.02 2.57
CA ILE A 8 -6.73 1.03 1.64
C ILE A 8 -8.11 0.62 1.19
N THR A 9 -9.10 1.45 1.48
CA THR A 9 -10.48 1.23 1.03
C THR A 9 -10.83 2.27 -0.01
N ALA A 10 -11.10 1.81 -1.23
CA ALA A 10 -11.56 2.66 -2.32
C ALA A 10 -13.06 2.94 -2.18
N LYS A 11 -13.51 4.00 -2.82
CA LYS A 11 -14.95 4.22 -3.01
C LYS A 11 -15.53 3.04 -3.79
N PRO A 12 -16.82 2.72 -3.63
CA PRO A 12 -17.43 1.55 -4.27
C PRO A 12 -17.11 1.47 -5.76
N GLY A 13 -16.58 0.30 -6.18
CA GLY A 13 -16.22 0.03 -7.57
C GLY A 13 -14.92 0.66 -8.05
N GLN A 14 -14.17 1.38 -7.20
CA GLN A 14 -12.95 2.10 -7.61
C GLN A 14 -11.65 1.35 -7.31
N ARG A 15 -11.71 0.20 -6.65
CA ARG A 15 -10.49 -0.55 -6.26
C ARG A 15 -9.58 -0.85 -7.44
N ASP A 16 -10.13 -1.30 -8.56
CA ASP A 16 -9.31 -1.67 -9.72
C ASP A 16 -8.58 -0.46 -10.32
N ALA A 17 -9.22 0.71 -10.33
CA ALA A 17 -8.58 1.95 -10.79
C ALA A 17 -7.43 2.36 -9.87
N VAL A 18 -7.60 2.24 -8.56
CA VAL A 18 -6.53 2.53 -7.59
C VAL A 18 -5.39 1.53 -7.72
N LEU A 19 -5.70 0.24 -7.87
CA LEU A 19 -4.68 -0.81 -8.06
C LEU A 19 -3.90 -0.62 -9.35
N GLU A 20 -4.54 -0.15 -10.43
CA GLU A 20 -3.84 0.17 -11.68
C GLU A 20 -2.80 1.27 -11.46
N ALA A 21 -3.19 2.35 -10.78
CA ALA A 21 -2.27 3.43 -10.42
C ALA A 21 -1.16 2.94 -9.50
N PHE A 22 -1.48 2.07 -8.54
CA PHE A 22 -0.50 1.47 -7.63
C PHE A 22 0.54 0.67 -8.41
N ARG A 23 0.10 -0.21 -9.30
CA ARG A 23 1.01 -1.06 -10.10
C ARG A 23 1.93 -0.24 -10.99
N ALA A 24 1.42 0.85 -11.56
CA ALA A 24 2.23 1.75 -12.37
C ALA A 24 3.34 2.43 -11.57
N ASN A 25 3.14 2.61 -10.26
CA ASN A 25 4.11 3.25 -9.36
C ASN A 25 5.13 2.28 -8.75
N VAL A 26 4.86 0.98 -8.77
CA VAL A 26 5.70 -0.05 -8.12
C VAL A 26 7.16 -0.02 -8.58
N PRO A 27 7.48 0.09 -9.89
CA PRO A 27 8.89 0.14 -10.30
C PRO A 27 9.67 1.30 -9.68
N ALA A 28 9.08 2.48 -9.57
CA ALA A 28 9.72 3.64 -8.94
C ALA A 28 9.95 3.40 -7.44
N VAL A 29 9.02 2.75 -6.77
CA VAL A 29 9.16 2.41 -5.34
C VAL A 29 10.23 1.35 -5.14
N HIS A 30 10.26 0.30 -5.96
CA HIS A 30 11.29 -0.74 -5.86
C HIS A 30 12.71 -0.21 -6.09
N ALA A 31 12.85 0.90 -6.84
CA ALA A 31 14.14 1.54 -7.08
C ALA A 31 14.60 2.43 -5.91
N GLU A 32 13.75 2.68 -4.92
CA GLU A 32 14.11 3.50 -3.76
C GLU A 32 15.12 2.77 -2.86
N ASP A 33 16.06 3.54 -2.29
CA ASP A 33 17.01 3.01 -1.32
C ASP A 33 16.26 2.46 -0.09
N GLY A 34 16.62 1.23 0.28
CA GLY A 34 16.05 0.58 1.46
C GLY A 34 14.71 -0.09 1.25
N CYS A 35 14.14 -0.05 0.04
CA CYS A 35 12.93 -0.80 -0.27
C CYS A 35 13.25 -2.30 -0.36
N ILE A 36 12.72 -3.08 0.59
CA ILE A 36 12.91 -4.53 0.62
C ILE A 36 11.71 -5.23 -0.02
N GLU A 37 10.51 -4.79 0.29
CA GLU A 37 9.27 -5.35 -0.24
C GLU A 37 8.23 -4.24 -0.35
N TYR A 38 7.48 -4.26 -1.45
CA TYR A 38 6.38 -3.33 -1.67
C TYR A 38 5.40 -3.94 -2.66
N GLY A 39 4.19 -4.26 -2.19
CA GLY A 39 3.19 -4.88 -3.04
C GLY A 39 1.79 -4.81 -2.46
N ALA A 40 0.80 -4.89 -3.34
CA ALA A 40 -0.61 -4.89 -2.97
C ALA A 40 -1.13 -6.33 -2.88
N THR A 41 -2.04 -6.54 -1.94
CA THR A 41 -2.73 -7.81 -1.73
C THR A 41 -4.23 -7.55 -1.63
N VAL A 42 -5.02 -8.55 -1.97
CA VAL A 42 -6.47 -8.56 -1.76
C VAL A 42 -6.84 -9.82 -1.01
N ASP A 43 -8.08 -9.92 -0.57
CA ASP A 43 -8.55 -11.13 0.09
C ASP A 43 -8.23 -12.36 -0.74
N ALA A 44 -7.66 -13.38 -0.07
CA ALA A 44 -7.56 -14.72 -0.64
C ALA A 44 -8.92 -15.41 -0.55
N ASP A 45 -9.14 -16.40 -1.37
CA ASP A 45 -10.31 -17.28 -1.26
C ASP A 45 -9.93 -18.48 -0.37
N PHE A 46 -9.84 -18.25 0.93
CA PHE A 46 -9.41 -19.28 1.87
C PHE A 46 -10.60 -19.94 2.59
N GLY A 47 -11.64 -19.16 2.90
CA GLY A 47 -12.82 -19.63 3.63
C GLY A 47 -12.58 -19.80 5.14
N GLY A 48 -13.46 -20.48 5.80
CA GLY A 48 -13.37 -20.89 7.21
C GLY A 48 -12.96 -19.79 8.19
N ILE A 49 -11.69 -19.75 8.53
CA ILE A 49 -11.13 -18.83 9.53
C ILE A 49 -10.89 -17.40 9.02
N GLN A 50 -11.08 -17.18 7.72
CA GLN A 50 -10.76 -15.87 7.11
C GLN A 50 -11.78 -14.81 7.50
N THR A 51 -11.28 -13.62 7.89
CA THR A 51 -12.08 -12.41 7.97
C THR A 51 -11.75 -11.58 6.73
N ALA A 52 -12.73 -11.40 5.84
CA ALA A 52 -12.53 -10.69 4.59
C ALA A 52 -12.61 -9.17 4.79
N PHE A 53 -11.77 -8.43 4.04
CA PHE A 53 -11.87 -6.97 3.93
C PHE A 53 -12.99 -6.54 2.99
N GLY A 54 -13.30 -7.36 1.98
CA GLY A 54 -14.34 -7.06 0.99
C GLY A 54 -13.78 -6.54 -0.34
N PRO A 55 -14.69 -6.25 -1.29
CA PRO A 55 -14.32 -6.01 -2.69
C PRO A 55 -13.68 -4.63 -2.96
N ASP A 56 -13.79 -3.69 -2.03
CA ASP A 56 -13.30 -2.33 -2.23
C ASP A 56 -11.99 -2.04 -1.47
N THR A 57 -11.46 -3.04 -0.76
CA THR A 57 -10.26 -2.90 0.05
C THR A 57 -9.10 -3.70 -0.53
N PHE A 58 -7.90 -3.13 -0.45
CA PHE A 58 -6.65 -3.86 -0.66
C PHE A 58 -5.67 -3.49 0.45
N VAL A 59 -4.68 -4.35 0.66
CA VAL A 59 -3.68 -4.17 1.72
C VAL A 59 -2.30 -4.12 1.10
N VAL A 60 -1.57 -3.05 1.36
CA VAL A 60 -0.19 -2.91 0.92
C VAL A 60 0.71 -3.46 2.01
N ILE A 61 1.56 -4.40 1.63
CA ILE A 61 2.58 -4.98 2.51
C ILE A 61 3.91 -4.40 2.10
N GLU A 62 4.62 -3.79 3.06
CA GLU A 62 5.89 -3.14 2.78
C GLU A 62 6.93 -3.55 3.82
N LYS A 63 8.19 -3.61 3.38
CA LYS A 63 9.35 -3.76 4.26
C LYS A 63 10.41 -2.76 3.82
N TRP A 64 10.95 -2.04 4.80
CA TRP A 64 11.96 -1.00 4.60
C TRP A 64 13.18 -1.28 5.49
N ALA A 65 14.36 -1.00 4.99
CA ALA A 65 15.60 -1.26 5.73
C ALA A 65 15.70 -0.43 7.01
N SER A 66 15.10 0.76 7.03
CA SER A 66 15.18 1.69 8.17
C SER A 66 13.98 2.64 8.20
N PRO A 67 13.72 3.29 9.36
CA PRO A 67 12.72 4.36 9.43
C PRO A 67 13.01 5.52 8.47
N GLU A 68 14.30 5.84 8.25
CA GLU A 68 14.71 6.92 7.34
C GLU A 68 14.34 6.59 5.90
N ALA A 69 14.50 5.32 5.47
CA ALA A 69 14.10 4.87 4.15
C ALA A 69 12.59 5.01 3.94
N LEU A 70 11.79 4.66 4.94
CA LEU A 70 10.34 4.84 4.88
C LEU A 70 9.94 6.31 4.81
N LYS A 71 10.60 7.17 5.59
CA LYS A 71 10.34 8.63 5.54
C LYS A 71 10.67 9.21 4.17
N ALA A 72 11.79 8.81 3.59
CA ALA A 72 12.18 9.24 2.24
C ALA A 72 11.17 8.77 1.19
N HIS A 73 10.68 7.54 1.31
CA HIS A 73 9.61 7.01 0.46
C HIS A 73 8.37 7.89 0.50
N ALA A 74 7.87 8.21 1.69
CA ALA A 74 6.65 9.00 1.86
C ALA A 74 6.76 10.40 1.28
N ALA A 75 7.97 10.97 1.26
CA ALA A 75 8.26 12.31 0.75
C ALA A 75 8.67 12.33 -0.73
N SER A 76 8.80 11.17 -1.38
CA SER A 76 9.28 11.09 -2.76
C SER A 76 8.28 11.72 -3.74
N PRO A 77 8.80 12.30 -4.86
CA PRO A 77 7.92 12.94 -5.85
C PRO A 77 6.90 11.98 -6.46
N HIS A 78 7.28 10.72 -6.72
CA HIS A 78 6.35 9.74 -7.28
C HIS A 78 5.25 9.35 -6.28
N MET A 79 5.53 9.32 -4.98
CA MET A 79 4.50 9.07 -3.97
C MET A 79 3.56 10.25 -3.78
N VAL A 80 4.08 11.46 -3.85
CA VAL A 80 3.25 12.69 -3.83
C VAL A 80 2.29 12.69 -5.03
N ALA A 81 2.78 12.40 -6.23
CA ALA A 81 1.97 12.33 -7.44
C ALA A 81 0.92 11.19 -7.37
N TYR A 82 1.34 10.02 -6.90
CA TYR A 82 0.44 8.88 -6.71
C TYR A 82 -0.68 9.22 -5.72
N GLY A 83 -0.34 9.84 -4.59
CA GLY A 83 -1.32 10.25 -3.58
C GLY A 83 -2.33 11.25 -4.12
N ALA A 84 -1.87 12.25 -4.88
CA ALA A 84 -2.76 13.24 -5.50
C ALA A 84 -3.71 12.59 -6.52
N LYS A 85 -3.20 11.63 -7.31
CA LYS A 85 -4.01 10.93 -8.32
C LYS A 85 -5.07 10.04 -7.69
N THR A 86 -4.75 9.34 -6.61
CA THR A 86 -5.64 8.32 -6.03
C THR A 86 -6.58 8.85 -4.96
N ARG A 87 -6.24 9.97 -4.29
CA ARG A 87 -7.06 10.52 -3.21
C ARG A 87 -8.54 10.63 -3.53
N PRO A 88 -8.96 11.13 -4.72
CA PRO A 88 -10.39 11.24 -5.04
C PRO A 88 -11.12 9.89 -5.09
N MET A 89 -10.39 8.80 -5.26
CA MET A 89 -10.94 7.45 -5.37
C MET A 89 -10.99 6.70 -4.03
N LEU A 90 -10.43 7.29 -2.96
CA LEU A 90 -10.34 6.62 -1.66
C LEU A 90 -11.50 7.00 -0.74
N ALA A 91 -12.04 6.01 -0.04
CA ALA A 91 -12.99 6.17 1.05
C ALA A 91 -12.27 6.23 2.41
N ASN A 92 -11.21 5.41 2.58
CA ASN A 92 -10.47 5.36 3.84
C ASN A 92 -9.04 4.84 3.62
N ARG A 93 -8.16 5.21 4.52
CA ARG A 93 -6.77 4.76 4.53
C ARG A 93 -6.28 4.64 5.98
N VAL A 94 -5.80 3.45 6.34
CA VAL A 94 -5.22 3.18 7.65
C VAL A 94 -3.83 2.61 7.44
N ILE A 95 -2.82 3.20 8.07
CA ILE A 95 -1.43 2.76 7.93
C ILE A 95 -0.90 2.33 9.29
N HIS A 96 -0.46 1.08 9.38
CA HIS A 96 0.24 0.53 10.52
C HIS A 96 1.73 0.40 10.19
N ILE A 97 2.56 0.95 11.06
CA ILE A 97 4.02 0.89 10.94
C ILE A 97 4.52 0.06 12.12
N LEU A 98 5.19 -1.03 11.81
CA LEU A 98 5.48 -2.09 12.78
C LEU A 98 6.98 -2.37 12.83
N THR A 99 7.45 -2.73 14.02
CA THR A 99 8.81 -3.20 14.21
C THR A 99 8.77 -4.67 14.64
N PRO A 100 9.65 -5.54 14.12
CA PRO A 100 9.70 -6.93 14.56
C PRO A 100 10.17 -7.01 16.02
N THR A 101 9.67 -8.00 16.72
CA THR A 101 10.05 -8.26 18.12
C THR A 101 11.05 -9.39 18.24
#